data_94a511eaad2d96f6e9eeb2439a5a9da3
#
_entry.id   94a511eaad2d96f6e9eeb2439a5a9da3
#
_cell.length_a   1.000
_cell.length_b   1.000
_cell.length_c   1.000
_cell.angle_alpha   90.00
_cell.angle_beta   90.00
_cell.angle_gamma   90.00
#
_symmetry.space_group_name_H-M   'P 1'
#
loop_
_entity.id
_entity.type
_entity.pdbx_description
1 polymer ?
#
loop_
_entity_poly.entity_id
_entity_poly.type
_entity_poly.pdbx_seq_one_letter_code
_entity_poly.pdbx_strand_id
1 'polypeptide(L)'
;GNDPAPAGEKKVALVIDTGTAEDAPDGATVPPPTLTCATVPQSATAVQTLQSVAGTRADGGIICAINNYPPTGCGDTVAGVTAVPTDTPTEFASDASVTPAPTASSSPPVVAIVVGIAAILVVAAAVFVAMRRRNS
;
A
#
# COMPACT_ATOMS: atom_id res chain seq x y z
N GLY A 1 3.32 7.94 -0.45
CA GLY A 1 3.29 8.57 0.81
C GLY A 1 2.46 7.82 1.84
N ASN A 2 2.90 7.87 3.10
CA ASN A 2 2.22 7.20 4.22
C ASN A 2 1.02 8.00 4.76
N ASP A 3 0.71 9.16 4.15
CA ASP A 3 -0.43 9.96 4.58
C ASP A 3 -1.73 9.21 4.33
N PRO A 4 -2.71 9.30 5.23
CA PRO A 4 -4.02 8.69 5.04
C PRO A 4 -4.71 9.29 3.81
N ALA A 5 -5.63 8.54 3.22
CA ALA A 5 -6.48 9.07 2.17
C ALA A 5 -7.42 10.15 2.74
N PRO A 6 -7.82 11.15 1.95
CA PRO A 6 -8.86 12.11 2.32
C PRO A 6 -10.18 11.39 2.67
N ALA A 7 -11.05 12.09 3.43
CA ALA A 7 -12.36 11.55 3.75
C ALA A 7 -13.18 11.22 2.49
N GLY A 8 -13.74 10.03 2.40
CA GLY A 8 -14.49 9.54 1.25
C GLY A 8 -13.64 8.97 0.11
N GLU A 9 -12.32 8.94 0.27
CA GLU A 9 -11.39 8.39 -0.71
C GLU A 9 -10.60 7.21 -0.14
N LYS A 10 -9.94 6.46 -1.03
CA LYS A 10 -9.00 5.38 -0.72
C LYS A 10 -7.73 5.54 -1.54
N LYS A 11 -6.61 5.11 -0.99
CA LYS A 11 -5.34 4.95 -1.72
C LYS A 11 -5.22 3.50 -2.18
N VAL A 12 -4.86 3.33 -3.45
CA VAL A 12 -4.69 2.02 -4.07
C VAL A 12 -3.32 1.99 -4.72
N ALA A 13 -2.50 1.01 -4.34
CA ALA A 13 -1.27 0.71 -5.06
C ALA A 13 -1.61 -0.13 -6.28
N LEU A 14 -1.07 0.26 -7.44
CA LEU A 14 -1.20 -0.47 -8.70
C LEU A 14 0.17 -0.92 -9.17
N VAL A 15 0.24 -2.18 -9.51
CA VAL A 15 1.37 -2.78 -10.24
C VAL A 15 0.89 -3.00 -11.66
N ILE A 16 1.62 -2.45 -12.64
CA ILE A 16 1.38 -2.64 -14.06
C ILE A 16 2.57 -3.41 -14.59
N ASP A 17 2.36 -4.67 -14.87
CA ASP A 17 3.33 -5.58 -15.48
C ASP A 17 2.78 -5.99 -16.85
N THR A 18 3.56 -5.75 -17.88
CA THR A 18 3.17 -5.99 -19.28
C THR A 18 3.77 -7.28 -19.85
N GLY A 19 4.35 -8.11 -18.98
CA GLY A 19 4.96 -9.38 -19.35
C GLY A 19 6.41 -9.28 -19.85
N THR A 20 6.84 -10.29 -20.57
CA THR A 20 8.21 -10.44 -21.05
C THR A 20 8.33 -10.17 -22.54
N ALA A 21 9.57 -10.01 -23.03
CA ALA A 21 9.83 -9.82 -24.44
C ALA A 21 9.44 -11.05 -25.31
N GLU A 22 9.35 -12.23 -24.67
CA GLU A 22 8.97 -13.48 -25.34
C GLU A 22 7.46 -13.51 -25.68
N ASP A 23 6.67 -12.81 -24.86
CA ASP A 23 5.21 -12.71 -25.03
C ASP A 23 4.79 -11.46 -25.84
N ALA A 24 5.76 -10.63 -26.23
CA ALA A 24 5.48 -9.39 -26.92
C ALA A 24 4.98 -9.66 -28.36
N PRO A 25 4.00 -8.87 -28.84
CA PRO A 25 3.66 -8.87 -30.25
C PRO A 25 4.87 -8.51 -31.12
N ASP A 26 4.94 -9.07 -32.34
CA ASP A 26 6.03 -8.83 -33.27
C ASP A 26 6.35 -7.34 -33.45
N GLY A 27 7.61 -6.99 -33.19
CA GLY A 27 8.11 -5.63 -33.31
C GLY A 27 7.70 -4.68 -32.18
N ALA A 28 6.98 -5.15 -31.16
CA ALA A 28 6.63 -4.34 -30.01
C ALA A 28 7.74 -4.35 -28.95
N THR A 29 7.99 -3.19 -28.34
CA THR A 29 8.88 -3.09 -27.18
C THR A 29 8.05 -3.20 -25.92
N VAL A 30 8.40 -4.14 -25.04
CA VAL A 30 7.74 -4.32 -23.73
C VAL A 30 8.09 -3.16 -22.82
N PRO A 31 7.10 -2.41 -22.31
CA PRO A 31 7.34 -1.40 -21.27
C PRO A 31 7.83 -2.06 -19.98
N PRO A 32 8.73 -1.40 -19.23
CA PRO A 32 9.16 -1.93 -17.93
C PRO A 32 7.98 -1.95 -16.95
N PRO A 33 7.97 -2.91 -16.00
CA PRO A 33 6.98 -2.94 -14.93
C PRO A 33 7.00 -1.65 -14.12
N THR A 34 5.83 -1.16 -13.76
CA THR A 34 5.68 0.09 -13.00
C THR A 34 4.84 -0.09 -11.76
N LEU A 35 5.17 0.66 -10.71
CA LEU A 35 4.41 0.75 -9.47
C LEU A 35 3.95 2.19 -9.29
N THR A 36 2.65 2.39 -9.14
CA THR A 36 2.06 3.71 -8.91
C THR A 36 0.98 3.67 -7.83
N CYS A 37 0.61 4.83 -7.30
CA CYS A 37 -0.47 4.96 -6.32
C CYS A 37 -1.54 5.89 -6.87
N ALA A 38 -2.81 5.47 -6.74
CA ALA A 38 -3.97 6.27 -7.03
C ALA A 38 -4.71 6.65 -5.74
N THR A 39 -5.21 7.88 -5.68
CA THR A 39 -6.20 8.29 -4.67
C THR A 39 -7.53 8.45 -5.40
N VAL A 40 -8.51 7.64 -5.01
CA VAL A 40 -9.79 7.52 -5.72
C VAL A 40 -10.94 7.46 -4.73
N PRO A 41 -12.19 7.77 -5.16
CA PRO A 41 -13.37 7.60 -4.33
C PRO A 41 -13.47 6.18 -3.73
N GLN A 42 -14.02 6.04 -2.54
CA GLN A 42 -14.22 4.73 -1.88
C GLN A 42 -14.97 3.73 -2.77
N SER A 43 -15.94 4.22 -3.58
CA SER A 43 -16.75 3.40 -4.49
C SER A 43 -16.06 3.07 -5.81
N ALA A 44 -14.87 3.60 -6.09
CA ALA A 44 -14.18 3.36 -7.35
C ALA A 44 -13.87 1.88 -7.55
N THR A 45 -14.16 1.38 -8.74
CA THR A 45 -13.82 0.03 -9.18
C THR A 45 -12.33 -0.08 -9.53
N ALA A 46 -11.82 -1.31 -9.71
CA ALA A 46 -10.45 -1.55 -10.16
C ALA A 46 -10.17 -0.88 -11.51
N VAL A 47 -11.12 -0.99 -12.46
CA VAL A 47 -10.99 -0.36 -13.78
C VAL A 47 -10.93 1.16 -13.67
N GLN A 48 -11.81 1.78 -12.88
CA GLN A 48 -11.79 3.23 -12.65
C GLN A 48 -10.48 3.68 -11.98
N THR A 49 -9.97 2.87 -11.06
CA THR A 49 -8.68 3.14 -10.40
C THR A 49 -7.53 3.09 -11.41
N LEU A 50 -7.49 2.06 -12.28
CA LEU A 50 -6.49 1.97 -13.34
C LEU A 50 -6.58 3.18 -14.30
N GLN A 51 -7.79 3.53 -14.73
CA GLN A 51 -8.03 4.65 -15.64
C GLN A 51 -7.66 6.02 -15.07
N SER A 52 -7.57 6.15 -13.75
CA SER A 52 -7.14 7.39 -13.10
C SER A 52 -5.63 7.64 -13.21
N VAL A 53 -4.82 6.61 -13.52
CA VAL A 53 -3.35 6.68 -13.56
C VAL A 53 -2.75 6.21 -14.88
N ALA A 54 -3.51 5.55 -15.74
CA ALA A 54 -3.04 5.00 -17.00
C ALA A 54 -4.08 5.14 -18.11
N GLY A 55 -3.61 5.37 -19.35
CA GLY A 55 -4.46 5.29 -20.52
C GLY A 55 -4.89 3.85 -20.77
N THR A 56 -6.15 3.61 -21.10
CA THR A 56 -6.66 2.26 -21.42
C THR A 56 -7.33 2.24 -22.78
N ARG A 57 -7.13 1.17 -23.53
CA ARG A 57 -7.95 0.79 -24.68
C ARG A 57 -8.80 -0.38 -24.26
N ALA A 58 -10.11 -0.30 -24.53
CA ALA A 58 -11.07 -1.35 -24.16
C ALA A 58 -11.96 -1.69 -25.34
N ASP A 59 -12.39 -2.95 -25.40
CA ASP A 59 -13.40 -3.45 -26.33
C ASP A 59 -14.24 -4.52 -25.63
N GLY A 60 -15.54 -4.51 -25.87
CA GLY A 60 -16.47 -5.48 -25.28
C GLY A 60 -16.43 -5.61 -23.74
N GLY A 61 -15.97 -4.58 -23.02
CA GLY A 61 -15.81 -4.58 -21.56
C GLY A 61 -14.50 -5.18 -21.06
N ILE A 62 -13.58 -5.54 -21.94
CA ILE A 62 -12.25 -6.05 -21.63
C ILE A 62 -11.22 -4.93 -21.87
N ILE A 63 -10.28 -4.78 -20.96
CA ILE A 63 -9.11 -3.89 -21.18
C ILE A 63 -8.15 -4.60 -22.13
N CYS A 64 -7.93 -4.01 -23.32
CA CYS A 64 -7.10 -4.54 -24.38
C CYS A 64 -5.68 -4.00 -24.36
N ALA A 65 -5.49 -2.80 -23.79
CA ALA A 65 -4.18 -2.18 -23.67
C ALA A 65 -4.14 -1.22 -22.48
N ILE A 66 -2.95 -1.10 -21.88
CA ILE A 66 -2.62 -0.11 -20.86
C ILE A 66 -1.45 0.72 -21.39
N ASN A 67 -1.59 2.06 -21.39
CA ASN A 67 -0.60 2.98 -21.97
C ASN A 67 -0.19 2.60 -23.40
N ASN A 68 -1.19 2.20 -24.19
CA ASN A 68 -1.04 1.78 -25.59
C ASN A 68 -0.23 0.49 -25.81
N TYR A 69 0.00 -0.30 -24.75
CA TYR A 69 0.62 -1.62 -24.88
C TYR A 69 -0.37 -2.74 -24.48
N PRO A 70 -0.51 -3.82 -25.27
CA PRO A 70 0.02 -3.98 -26.63
C PRO A 70 -0.63 -3.00 -27.62
N PRO A 71 0.06 -2.67 -28.75
CA PRO A 71 -0.46 -1.70 -29.72
C PRO A 71 -1.72 -2.19 -30.45
N THR A 72 -1.86 -3.50 -30.58
CA THR A 72 -3.00 -4.16 -31.27
C THR A 72 -3.46 -5.40 -30.51
N GLY A 73 -4.58 -5.98 -30.92
CA GLY A 73 -5.18 -7.17 -30.30
C GLY A 73 -6.06 -6.85 -29.09
N CYS A 74 -6.92 -7.78 -28.71
CA CYS A 74 -7.77 -7.70 -27.53
C CYS A 74 -8.22 -9.09 -27.06
N GLY A 75 -7.36 -9.77 -26.31
CA GLY A 75 -7.70 -11.07 -25.71
C GLY A 75 -7.88 -12.20 -26.72
N ASP A 76 -7.07 -12.20 -27.78
CA ASP A 76 -7.07 -13.27 -28.77
C ASP A 76 -6.66 -14.59 -28.13
N THR A 77 -7.24 -15.69 -28.61
CA THR A 77 -6.94 -17.04 -28.10
C THR A 77 -5.53 -17.43 -28.49
N VAL A 78 -4.67 -17.73 -27.52
CA VAL A 78 -3.34 -18.28 -27.77
C VAL A 78 -3.46 -19.79 -27.96
N ALA A 79 -3.13 -20.30 -29.16
CA ALA A 79 -3.15 -21.72 -29.45
C ALA A 79 -1.83 -22.36 -28.99
N GLY A 80 -1.89 -23.53 -28.36
CA GLY A 80 -0.74 -24.40 -28.15
C GLY A 80 0.15 -24.10 -26.96
N VAL A 81 -0.36 -23.42 -25.90
CA VAL A 81 0.37 -23.29 -24.62
C VAL A 81 0.47 -24.68 -23.98
N THR A 82 1.62 -25.33 -24.09
CA THR A 82 1.86 -26.67 -23.53
C THR A 82 2.61 -26.67 -22.19
N ALA A 83 3.17 -25.53 -21.78
CA ALA A 83 3.85 -25.39 -20.50
C ALA A 83 3.65 -23.99 -19.93
N VAL A 84 3.46 -23.90 -18.61
CA VAL A 84 3.51 -22.64 -17.89
C VAL A 84 4.99 -22.34 -17.61
N PRO A 85 5.52 -21.18 -18.03
CA PRO A 85 6.88 -20.79 -17.69
C PRO A 85 7.10 -20.76 -16.18
N THR A 86 8.31 -21.04 -15.73
CA THR A 86 8.68 -20.86 -14.32
C THR A 86 8.73 -19.37 -14.04
N ASP A 87 7.98 -18.94 -13.01
CA ASP A 87 7.97 -17.54 -12.56
C ASP A 87 9.37 -17.08 -12.16
N THR A 88 9.77 -15.93 -12.66
CA THR A 88 11.00 -15.25 -12.26
C THR A 88 10.64 -13.96 -11.53
N PRO A 89 11.26 -13.68 -10.36
CA PRO A 89 11.01 -12.45 -9.64
C PRO A 89 11.24 -11.21 -10.51
N THR A 90 10.28 -10.31 -10.56
CA THR A 90 10.33 -9.07 -11.33
C THR A 90 10.62 -7.89 -10.43
N GLU A 91 11.66 -7.11 -10.77
CA GLU A 91 11.97 -5.86 -10.10
C GLU A 91 11.11 -4.72 -10.66
N PHE A 92 10.40 -4.02 -9.78
CA PHE A 92 9.57 -2.89 -10.16
C PHE A 92 10.34 -1.59 -9.99
N ALA A 93 10.40 -0.76 -11.04
CA ALA A 93 10.83 0.62 -10.89
C ALA A 93 9.76 1.39 -10.12
N SER A 94 10.01 1.69 -8.85
CA SER A 94 9.14 2.55 -8.06
C SER A 94 9.69 3.97 -8.07
N ASP A 95 8.90 4.94 -8.51
CA ASP A 95 9.20 6.36 -8.40
C ASP A 95 9.16 6.87 -6.95
N ALA A 96 8.75 6.03 -6.02
CA ALA A 96 8.73 6.33 -4.60
C ALA A 96 9.95 5.72 -3.92
N SER A 97 10.92 6.55 -3.56
CA SER A 97 11.85 6.26 -2.45
C SER A 97 11.00 6.02 -1.20
N VAL A 98 10.57 4.78 -1.00
CA VAL A 98 9.96 4.37 0.26
C VAL A 98 11.11 4.23 1.25
N THR A 99 11.51 5.34 1.87
CA THR A 99 12.30 5.26 3.09
C THR A 99 11.41 4.51 4.09
N PRO A 100 11.83 3.34 4.59
CA PRO A 100 11.07 2.65 5.63
C PRO A 100 10.90 3.64 6.78
N ALA A 101 9.66 3.97 7.12
CA ALA A 101 9.40 4.74 8.31
C ALA A 101 10.00 3.95 9.49
N PRO A 102 10.79 4.59 10.37
CA PRO A 102 11.27 3.90 11.56
C PRO A 102 10.06 3.36 12.28
N THR A 103 10.05 2.05 12.49
CA THR A 103 9.03 1.37 13.27
C THR A 103 9.05 2.02 14.64
N ALA A 104 8.12 2.93 14.90
CA ALA A 104 7.94 3.48 16.23
C ALA A 104 7.51 2.30 17.11
N SER A 105 8.49 1.72 17.77
CA SER A 105 8.28 0.75 18.85
C SER A 105 7.60 1.55 19.97
N SER A 106 6.28 1.59 19.95
CA SER A 106 5.47 2.16 21.03
C SER A 106 5.43 1.18 22.21
N SER A 107 6.60 0.88 22.75
CA SER A 107 6.67 0.37 24.13
C SER A 107 6.42 1.57 25.02
N PRO A 108 5.35 1.60 25.83
CA PRO A 108 5.17 2.68 26.81
C PRO A 108 6.40 2.65 27.74
N PRO A 109 7.04 3.78 28.00
CA PRO A 109 8.21 3.80 28.84
C PRO A 109 7.82 3.31 30.24
N VAL A 110 8.26 2.14 30.60
CA VAL A 110 8.00 1.49 31.91
C VAL A 110 8.35 2.46 33.05
N VAL A 111 9.31 3.34 32.81
CA VAL A 111 9.73 4.42 33.71
C VAL A 111 8.58 5.37 34.07
N ALA A 112 7.70 5.72 33.13
CA ALA A 112 6.58 6.64 33.39
C ALA A 112 5.52 6.00 34.32
N ILE A 113 5.33 4.68 34.23
CA ILE A 113 4.39 3.95 35.10
C ILE A 113 4.93 3.85 36.51
N VAL A 114 6.22 3.59 36.67
CA VAL A 114 6.87 3.46 38.00
C VAL A 114 6.86 4.80 38.75
N VAL A 115 7.13 5.92 38.07
CA VAL A 115 7.10 7.27 38.65
C VAL A 115 5.67 7.64 39.09
N GLY A 116 4.66 7.29 38.29
CA GLY A 116 3.24 7.56 38.63
C GLY A 116 2.79 6.82 39.89
N ILE A 117 3.15 5.54 40.05
CA ILE A 117 2.79 4.74 41.24
C ILE A 117 3.49 5.27 42.48
N ALA A 118 4.77 5.64 42.38
CA ALA A 118 5.51 6.20 43.51
C ALA A 118 4.91 7.52 44.02
N ALA A 119 4.47 8.42 43.14
CA ALA A 119 3.84 9.67 43.49
C ALA A 119 2.49 9.46 44.24
N ILE A 120 1.68 8.50 43.78
CA ILE A 120 0.40 8.18 44.44
C ILE A 120 0.61 7.62 45.84
N LEU A 121 1.60 6.78 46.06
CA LEU A 121 1.89 6.22 47.38
C LEU A 121 2.38 7.29 48.37
N VAL A 122 3.19 8.23 47.92
CA VAL A 122 3.65 9.35 48.78
C VAL A 122 2.48 10.23 49.22
N VAL A 123 1.56 10.58 48.32
CA VAL A 123 0.38 11.37 48.64
C VAL A 123 -0.56 10.64 49.61
N ALA A 124 -0.79 9.34 49.38
CA ALA A 124 -1.61 8.50 50.26
C ALA A 124 -1.02 8.41 51.68
N ALA A 125 0.29 8.26 51.82
CA ALA A 125 0.99 8.24 53.11
C ALA A 125 0.89 9.59 53.84
N ALA A 126 1.03 10.71 53.12
CA ALA A 126 0.90 12.05 53.71
C ALA A 126 -0.51 12.33 54.24
N VAL A 127 -1.54 11.95 53.48
CA VAL A 127 -2.95 12.08 53.86
C VAL A 127 -3.25 11.21 55.09
N PHE A 128 -2.77 9.96 55.12
CA PHE A 128 -2.96 9.08 56.25
C PHE A 128 -2.34 9.61 57.54
N VAL A 129 -1.12 10.13 57.48
CA VAL A 129 -0.44 10.74 58.66
C VAL A 129 -1.18 11.98 59.11
N ALA A 130 -1.67 12.83 58.19
CA ALA A 130 -2.45 14.01 58.55
C ALA A 130 -3.78 13.66 59.23
N MET A 131 -4.49 12.65 58.75
CA MET A 131 -5.73 12.17 59.39
C MET A 131 -5.46 11.59 60.78
N ARG A 132 -4.39 10.83 60.95
CA ARG A 132 -4.04 10.27 62.25
C ARG A 132 -3.69 11.33 63.31
N ARG A 133 -3.03 12.43 62.86
CA ARG A 133 -2.72 13.58 63.74
C ARG A 133 -3.95 14.42 64.14
N ARG A 134 -5.03 14.38 63.32
CA ARG A 134 -6.28 15.09 63.65
C ARG A 134 -7.19 14.33 64.63
N ASN A 135 -7.00 13.01 64.75
CA ASN A 135 -7.80 12.15 65.61
C ASN A 135 -7.11 11.76 66.92
N SER A 136 -5.92 12.30 67.22
CA SER A 136 -5.22 12.23 68.51
C SER A 136 -5.25 13.61 69.21
#